data_dbb599e16b298ad26f42147106cce475
#
_entry.id   dbb599e16b298ad26f42147106cce475
#
_cell.length_a   1.000
_cell.length_b   1.000
_cell.length_c   1.000
_cell.angle_alpha   90.00
_cell.angle_beta   90.00
_cell.angle_gamma   90.00
#
_symmetry.space_group_name_H-M   'P 1'
#
loop_
_entity.id
_entity.type
_entity.pdbx_description
1 polymer ?
#
loop_
_entity_poly.entity_id
_entity_poly.type
_entity_poly.pdbx_seq_one_letter_code
_entity_poly.pdbx_strand_id
1 'polypeptide(L)'
;MVSSKLLLKLKSIKTMVSAFDYNSREFELIINTDSRSFKTGETFVALVGENFDAFNYVEGVLENNAKVVVFNSNKDREEMLFMLAAFFPKILFITVKDTLEFLQELAGLHMDAWKKTDKERKVIGVTGSNGKTTHKEMIYFLLNSILPSKVLATKGNLNNHIGVPLTIFRLTKKHKIAIIEMGMNHAGEIKVLCDIAKPEHGMITNVGAAHIEFLKSMENIFKEKGTLYNSVVKNSKGKGTFVVNGDDQYLCRLKPSKGLSLYGELNGEIKIEINGEKILINMDNKRLLIDNKNILEHHNLKNLAGTAIFTMKLFPKKIKKVIEAASNYQQPSMNRSQWEGHIFLDAYNANPSSMRVSIDSFVMTMKDKNISLDDCYFVLGDMNELGDHAPEMHKEIAKHVKDLGIKNITFIGRYREFYQRGLSDPRSSFATKEEFHEEWKSARKNYKYVFVKASRSLQLETLMTIV
;
A
#
# COMPACT_ATOMS: atom_id res chain seq x y z
N MET A 1 -1.08 -4.94 22.70
CA MET A 1 0.22 -4.89 23.39
C MET A 1 0.93 -6.19 23.12
N VAL A 2 2.18 -6.13 22.70
CA VAL A 2 3.04 -7.30 22.46
C VAL A 2 3.56 -7.80 23.81
N SER A 3 3.27 -9.04 24.16
CA SER A 3 3.68 -9.61 25.45
C SER A 3 5.10 -10.15 25.41
N SER A 4 5.92 -9.87 26.43
CA SER A 4 7.26 -10.45 26.59
C SER A 4 7.25 -11.98 26.66
N LYS A 5 6.15 -12.61 27.08
CA LYS A 5 6.00 -14.07 27.05
C LYS A 5 6.15 -14.68 25.65
N LEU A 6 5.95 -13.88 24.59
CA LEU A 6 6.17 -14.35 23.23
C LEU A 6 7.65 -14.60 22.94
N LEU A 7 8.57 -13.91 23.62
CA LEU A 7 10.02 -14.12 23.46
C LEU A 7 10.42 -15.60 23.71
N LEU A 8 9.80 -16.23 24.71
CA LEU A 8 10.06 -17.64 25.04
C LEU A 8 9.61 -18.66 23.98
N LYS A 9 8.87 -18.21 22.96
CA LYS A 9 8.36 -19.05 21.85
C LYS A 9 9.12 -18.85 20.55
N LEU A 10 10.01 -17.86 20.51
CA LEU A 10 10.78 -17.53 19.32
C LEU A 10 11.93 -18.52 19.13
N LYS A 11 12.05 -19.04 17.91
CA LYS A 11 13.11 -19.96 17.51
C LYS A 11 14.36 -19.22 17.00
N SER A 12 14.19 -17.97 16.58
CA SER A 12 15.24 -17.08 16.08
C SER A 12 16.21 -16.61 17.17
N ILE A 13 15.84 -16.70 18.46
CA ILE A 13 16.67 -16.28 19.58
C ILE A 13 17.80 -17.29 19.81
N LYS A 14 19.03 -16.78 19.91
CA LYS A 14 20.21 -17.56 20.32
C LYS A 14 20.46 -17.43 21.80
N THR A 15 20.58 -16.22 22.32
CA THR A 15 20.91 -15.94 23.71
C THR A 15 20.10 -14.78 24.24
N MET A 16 19.70 -14.85 25.51
CA MET A 16 19.09 -13.76 26.27
C MET A 16 19.87 -13.54 27.53
N VAL A 17 20.33 -12.32 27.77
CA VAL A 17 21.13 -11.98 28.99
C VAL A 17 20.56 -10.71 29.62
N SER A 18 20.38 -10.75 30.93
CA SER A 18 20.00 -9.60 31.75
C SER A 18 20.49 -9.81 33.18
N ALA A 19 20.78 -8.73 33.89
CA ALA A 19 21.07 -8.78 35.33
C ALA A 19 19.78 -8.87 36.18
N PHE A 20 18.60 -8.65 35.62
CA PHE A 20 17.31 -8.83 36.30
C PHE A 20 16.57 -10.08 35.80
N ASP A 21 15.68 -10.61 36.64
CA ASP A 21 14.84 -11.74 36.25
C ASP A 21 13.68 -11.29 35.34
N TYR A 22 13.93 -11.36 34.02
CA TYR A 22 12.92 -11.00 33.00
C TYR A 22 11.78 -12.03 32.88
N ASN A 23 11.91 -13.21 33.47
CA ASN A 23 10.90 -14.26 33.49
C ASN A 23 9.87 -14.08 34.60
N SER A 24 10.22 -13.39 35.68
CA SER A 24 9.38 -13.25 36.89
C SER A 24 8.11 -12.44 36.62
N ARG A 25 8.12 -11.52 35.67
CA ARG A 25 6.98 -10.65 35.37
C ARG A 25 6.81 -10.45 33.88
N GLU A 26 5.55 -10.59 33.40
CA GLU A 26 5.19 -10.21 32.05
C GLU A 26 5.24 -8.69 31.88
N PHE A 27 5.84 -8.23 30.79
CA PHE A 27 5.88 -6.83 30.39
C PHE A 27 5.55 -6.63 28.92
N GLU A 28 5.24 -5.41 28.54
CA GLU A 28 4.97 -5.03 27.18
C GLU A 28 6.25 -4.74 26.42
N LEU A 29 6.31 -5.21 25.16
CA LEU A 29 7.32 -4.87 24.18
C LEU A 29 6.74 -3.79 23.26
N ILE A 30 7.34 -2.61 23.25
CA ILE A 30 7.04 -1.52 22.31
C ILE A 30 8.17 -1.54 21.28
N ILE A 31 7.91 -2.14 20.12
CA ILE A 31 8.95 -2.39 19.11
C ILE A 31 9.26 -1.12 18.33
N ASN A 32 10.55 -0.79 18.27
CA ASN A 32 11.08 0.28 17.44
C ASN A 32 12.33 -0.23 16.68
N THR A 33 12.46 0.13 15.41
CA THR A 33 13.58 -0.24 14.53
C THR A 33 14.39 0.97 14.06
N ASP A 34 14.00 2.19 14.47
CA ASP A 34 14.65 3.46 14.10
C ASP A 34 15.19 4.16 15.37
N SER A 35 16.52 4.18 15.52
CA SER A 35 17.20 4.79 16.66
C SER A 35 16.92 6.29 16.81
N ARG A 36 16.61 7.00 15.71
CA ARG A 36 16.35 8.45 15.71
C ARG A 36 15.01 8.81 16.37
N SER A 37 14.04 7.90 16.32
CA SER A 37 12.72 8.07 16.92
C SER A 37 12.53 7.27 18.21
N PHE A 38 13.60 6.65 18.72
CA PHE A 38 13.60 5.76 19.87
C PHE A 38 13.25 6.52 21.17
N LYS A 39 12.43 5.90 22.01
CA LYS A 39 11.97 6.45 23.29
C LYS A 39 12.33 5.52 24.44
N THR A 40 12.52 6.12 25.62
CA THR A 40 12.75 5.38 26.88
C THR A 40 11.76 4.26 27.08
N GLY A 41 12.26 3.08 27.43
CA GLY A 41 11.45 1.89 27.73
C GLY A 41 10.97 1.12 26.50
N GLU A 42 11.29 1.54 25.29
CA GLU A 42 11.00 0.77 24.08
C GLU A 42 11.95 -0.44 23.91
N THR A 43 11.58 -1.31 22.98
CA THR A 43 12.39 -2.44 22.53
C THR A 43 13.02 -2.06 21.20
N PHE A 44 14.33 -1.98 21.16
CA PHE A 44 15.07 -1.71 19.93
C PHE A 44 15.42 -3.00 19.21
N VAL A 45 15.04 -3.10 17.94
CA VAL A 45 15.46 -4.20 17.07
C VAL A 45 16.42 -3.65 16.03
N ALA A 46 17.73 -3.94 16.21
CA ALA A 46 18.79 -3.44 15.35
C ALA A 46 18.81 -4.19 14.02
N LEU A 47 18.02 -3.73 13.06
CA LEU A 47 17.96 -4.33 11.72
C LEU A 47 19.26 -4.15 10.95
N VAL A 48 19.60 -5.15 10.15
CA VAL A 48 20.76 -5.15 9.25
C VAL A 48 20.25 -5.16 7.81
N GLY A 49 20.73 -4.24 7.00
CA GLY A 49 20.51 -4.18 5.56
C GLY A 49 21.82 -4.41 4.80
N GLU A 50 21.79 -4.37 3.46
CA GLU A 50 22.97 -4.61 2.62
C GLU A 50 24.13 -3.65 2.94
N ASN A 51 23.84 -2.37 3.18
CA ASN A 51 24.83 -1.31 3.44
C ASN A 51 24.62 -0.62 4.79
N PHE A 52 23.87 -1.23 5.71
CA PHE A 52 23.46 -0.58 6.94
C PHE A 52 23.34 -1.59 8.08
N ASP A 53 23.90 -1.26 9.23
CA ASP A 53 23.73 -2.01 10.47
C ASP A 53 23.29 -1.08 11.60
N ALA A 54 22.05 -1.26 12.06
CA ALA A 54 21.47 -0.43 13.11
C ALA A 54 22.15 -0.61 14.48
N PHE A 55 22.92 -1.69 14.68
CA PHE A 55 23.72 -1.88 15.90
C PHE A 55 24.76 -0.76 16.09
N ASN A 56 25.24 -0.15 15.03
CA ASN A 56 26.17 1.00 15.09
C ASN A 56 25.60 2.22 15.82
N TYR A 57 24.29 2.25 16.06
CA TYR A 57 23.58 3.33 16.75
C TYR A 57 23.05 2.89 18.13
N VAL A 58 23.52 1.74 18.63
CA VAL A 58 22.99 1.15 19.87
C VAL A 58 23.33 1.99 21.10
N GLU A 59 24.47 2.72 21.10
CA GLU A 59 24.90 3.54 22.22
C GLU A 59 23.83 4.56 22.63
N GLY A 60 23.33 5.35 21.69
CA GLY A 60 22.24 6.30 21.93
C GLY A 60 20.93 5.65 22.40
N VAL A 61 20.69 4.38 22.01
CA VAL A 61 19.54 3.61 22.48
C VAL A 61 19.71 3.18 23.92
N LEU A 62 20.93 2.78 24.31
CA LEU A 62 21.29 2.42 25.70
C LEU A 62 21.19 3.61 26.65
N GLU A 63 21.73 4.75 26.26
CA GLU A 63 21.61 6.02 26.99
C GLU A 63 20.15 6.46 27.18
N ASN A 64 19.29 6.19 26.21
CA ASN A 64 17.84 6.43 26.31
C ASN A 64 17.08 5.37 27.10
N ASN A 65 17.77 4.50 27.88
CA ASN A 65 17.16 3.49 28.72
C ASN A 65 16.19 2.56 27.99
N ALA A 66 16.70 1.89 26.97
CA ALA A 66 15.96 0.82 26.30
C ALA A 66 15.52 -0.25 27.31
N LYS A 67 14.39 -0.87 27.10
CA LYS A 67 13.94 -2.02 27.92
C LYS A 67 14.50 -3.34 27.39
N VAL A 68 14.54 -3.48 26.07
CA VAL A 68 15.11 -4.64 25.38
C VAL A 68 15.93 -4.16 24.20
N VAL A 69 17.08 -4.78 23.95
CA VAL A 69 17.88 -4.56 22.75
C VAL A 69 18.11 -5.90 22.06
N VAL A 70 17.69 -5.98 20.78
CA VAL A 70 17.82 -7.18 19.94
C VAL A 70 18.78 -6.89 18.80
N PHE A 71 19.77 -7.74 18.59
CA PHE A 71 20.78 -7.58 17.54
C PHE A 71 21.30 -8.90 17.00
N ASN A 72 21.88 -8.86 15.80
CA ASN A 72 22.47 -10.03 15.17
C ASN A 72 23.69 -10.53 15.97
N SER A 73 23.74 -11.84 16.18
CA SER A 73 24.86 -12.53 16.79
C SER A 73 26.04 -12.59 15.81
N ASN A 74 27.20 -12.18 16.28
CA ASN A 74 28.53 -12.51 15.74
C ASN A 74 29.52 -12.66 16.89
N LYS A 75 30.75 -13.08 16.62
CA LYS A 75 31.74 -13.35 17.67
C LYS A 75 31.97 -12.14 18.58
N ASP A 76 32.22 -10.98 18.01
CA ASP A 76 32.54 -9.77 18.77
C ASP A 76 31.36 -9.31 19.63
N ARG A 77 30.12 -9.40 19.11
CA ARG A 77 28.90 -9.03 19.83
C ARG A 77 28.55 -10.03 20.93
N GLU A 78 28.85 -11.29 20.75
CA GLU A 78 28.67 -12.30 21.80
C GLU A 78 29.65 -12.10 22.95
N GLU A 79 30.91 -11.70 22.67
CA GLU A 79 31.88 -11.32 23.69
C GLU A 79 31.46 -10.05 24.45
N MET A 80 30.88 -9.04 23.74
CA MET A 80 30.37 -7.82 24.36
C MET A 80 29.10 -8.04 25.20
N LEU A 81 28.32 -9.06 24.94
CA LEU A 81 26.95 -9.25 25.47
C LEU A 81 26.92 -9.20 26.99
N PHE A 82 27.84 -9.92 27.67
CA PHE A 82 27.91 -9.96 29.12
C PHE A 82 28.40 -8.65 29.74
N MET A 83 29.30 -7.93 29.05
CA MET A 83 29.72 -6.60 29.46
C MET A 83 28.56 -5.62 29.38
N LEU A 84 27.83 -5.60 28.28
CA LEU A 84 26.65 -4.77 28.11
C LEU A 84 25.61 -5.02 29.21
N ALA A 85 25.34 -6.27 29.54
CA ALA A 85 24.40 -6.62 30.61
C ALA A 85 24.88 -6.19 32.01
N ALA A 86 26.19 -6.18 32.24
CA ALA A 86 26.76 -5.70 33.50
C ALA A 86 26.70 -4.17 33.62
N PHE A 87 27.01 -3.44 32.53
CA PHE A 87 26.95 -1.98 32.52
C PHE A 87 25.53 -1.43 32.51
N PHE A 88 24.57 -2.16 31.87
CA PHE A 88 23.17 -1.77 31.74
C PHE A 88 22.25 -2.81 32.39
N PRO A 89 22.25 -2.96 33.72
CA PRO A 89 21.59 -4.07 34.44
C PRO A 89 20.06 -4.08 34.33
N LYS A 90 19.45 -3.00 33.84
CA LYS A 90 18.00 -2.88 33.64
C LYS A 90 17.54 -3.22 32.20
N ILE A 91 18.47 -3.55 31.32
CA ILE A 91 18.19 -3.86 29.93
C ILE A 91 18.26 -5.37 29.69
N LEU A 92 17.30 -5.92 28.96
CA LEU A 92 17.35 -7.27 28.43
C LEU A 92 18.03 -7.25 27.05
N PHE A 93 19.15 -7.93 26.93
CA PHE A 93 19.87 -8.10 25.67
C PHE A 93 19.54 -9.45 25.05
N ILE A 94 19.21 -9.43 23.75
CA ILE A 94 18.83 -10.60 22.97
C ILE A 94 19.70 -10.66 21.72
N THR A 95 20.43 -11.77 21.55
CA THR A 95 21.10 -12.05 20.29
C THR A 95 20.29 -13.03 19.45
N VAL A 96 20.28 -12.78 18.15
CA VAL A 96 19.54 -13.57 17.17
C VAL A 96 20.43 -13.86 15.96
N LYS A 97 20.07 -14.86 15.16
CA LYS A 97 20.76 -15.14 13.90
C LYS A 97 20.49 -14.02 12.88
N ASP A 98 19.23 -13.60 12.79
CA ASP A 98 18.73 -12.56 11.88
C ASP A 98 17.64 -11.73 12.57
N THR A 99 17.86 -10.42 12.68
CA THR A 99 16.93 -9.51 13.33
C THR A 99 15.64 -9.27 12.52
N LEU A 100 15.67 -9.45 11.21
CA LEU A 100 14.47 -9.41 10.38
C LEU A 100 13.61 -10.65 10.60
N GLU A 101 14.23 -11.85 10.64
CA GLU A 101 13.52 -13.10 10.97
C GLU A 101 12.87 -13.01 12.36
N PHE A 102 13.60 -12.50 13.35
CA PHE A 102 13.07 -12.25 14.70
C PHE A 102 11.85 -11.34 14.67
N LEU A 103 11.93 -10.21 13.94
CA LEU A 103 10.83 -9.24 13.83
C LEU A 103 9.56 -9.88 13.23
N GLN A 104 9.73 -10.68 12.18
CA GLN A 104 8.66 -11.37 11.46
C GLN A 104 8.04 -12.49 12.31
N GLU A 105 8.88 -13.31 12.96
CA GLU A 105 8.42 -14.39 13.83
C GLU A 105 7.62 -13.83 15.02
N LEU A 106 8.13 -12.78 15.68
CA LEU A 106 7.44 -12.12 16.79
C LEU A 106 6.09 -11.54 16.35
N ALA A 107 6.04 -10.91 15.17
CA ALA A 107 4.79 -10.38 14.61
C ALA A 107 3.76 -11.49 14.32
N GLY A 108 4.20 -12.61 13.75
CA GLY A 108 3.35 -13.79 13.53
C GLY A 108 2.78 -14.36 14.82
N LEU A 109 3.60 -14.49 15.86
CA LEU A 109 3.15 -14.94 17.19
C LEU A 109 2.18 -13.95 17.85
N HIS A 110 2.43 -12.63 17.68
CA HIS A 110 1.52 -11.60 18.18
C HIS A 110 0.17 -11.63 17.45
N MET A 111 0.18 -11.82 16.13
CA MET A 111 -1.04 -12.01 15.33
C MET A 111 -1.84 -13.23 15.83
N ASP A 112 -1.19 -14.36 16.05
CA ASP A 112 -1.84 -15.57 16.56
C ASP A 112 -2.43 -15.34 17.96
N ALA A 113 -1.67 -14.71 18.85
CA ALA A 113 -2.15 -14.38 20.19
C ALA A 113 -3.35 -13.45 20.14
N TRP A 114 -3.29 -12.42 19.28
CA TRP A 114 -4.40 -11.51 19.08
C TRP A 114 -5.65 -12.23 18.55
N LYS A 115 -5.54 -13.05 17.51
CA LYS A 115 -6.66 -13.81 16.95
C LYS A 115 -7.32 -14.77 17.94
N LYS A 116 -6.51 -15.46 18.79
CA LYS A 116 -7.01 -16.44 19.75
C LYS A 116 -7.91 -15.83 20.84
N THR A 117 -7.76 -14.56 21.17
CA THR A 117 -8.53 -13.94 22.25
C THR A 117 -9.98 -13.59 21.86
N ASP A 118 -10.34 -13.65 20.56
CA ASP A 118 -11.68 -13.35 20.09
C ASP A 118 -11.92 -13.91 18.68
N LYS A 119 -12.86 -14.82 18.56
CA LYS A 119 -13.22 -15.50 17.30
C LYS A 119 -13.82 -14.58 16.23
N GLU A 120 -14.31 -13.41 16.61
CA GLU A 120 -14.85 -12.43 15.67
C GLU A 120 -13.77 -11.58 14.98
N ARG A 121 -12.52 -11.67 15.43
CA ARG A 121 -11.41 -10.93 14.82
C ARG A 121 -11.13 -11.39 13.41
N LYS A 122 -10.95 -10.43 12.51
CA LYS A 122 -10.75 -10.65 11.09
C LYS A 122 -9.48 -9.98 10.61
N VAL A 123 -8.73 -10.67 9.76
CA VAL A 123 -7.56 -10.14 9.07
C VAL A 123 -7.88 -10.05 7.57
N ILE A 124 -7.73 -8.85 7.03
CA ILE A 124 -7.99 -8.52 5.63
C ILE A 124 -6.65 -8.20 4.98
N GLY A 125 -6.28 -8.94 3.93
CA GLY A 125 -5.12 -8.64 3.10
C GLY A 125 -5.54 -7.81 1.87
N VAL A 126 -4.74 -6.81 1.50
CA VAL A 126 -4.96 -6.01 0.30
C VAL A 126 -3.65 -5.94 -0.50
N THR A 127 -3.67 -6.42 -1.74
CA THR A 127 -2.54 -6.28 -2.67
C THR A 127 -3.02 -5.85 -4.06
N GLY A 128 -2.10 -5.64 -4.97
CA GLY A 128 -2.37 -5.28 -6.36
C GLY A 128 -1.23 -4.48 -6.96
N SER A 129 -1.25 -4.25 -8.26
CA SER A 129 -0.27 -3.41 -8.93
C SER A 129 -0.47 -1.94 -8.55
N ASN A 130 -1.69 -1.43 -8.71
CA ASN A 130 -2.07 -0.06 -8.41
C ASN A 130 -3.24 -0.02 -7.42
N GLY A 131 -3.45 1.12 -6.75
CA GLY A 131 -4.62 1.36 -5.91
C GLY A 131 -4.68 0.62 -4.58
N LYS A 132 -3.64 -0.10 -4.16
CA LYS A 132 -3.59 -0.80 -2.85
C LYS A 132 -3.95 0.10 -1.68
N THR A 133 -3.27 1.23 -1.56
CA THR A 133 -3.48 2.19 -0.47
C THR A 133 -4.88 2.80 -0.55
N THR A 134 -5.35 3.15 -1.75
CA THR A 134 -6.71 3.69 -1.97
C THR A 134 -7.77 2.70 -1.47
N HIS A 135 -7.69 1.43 -1.89
CA HIS A 135 -8.60 0.39 -1.42
C HIS A 135 -8.51 0.17 0.09
N LYS A 136 -7.30 0.14 0.65
CA LYS A 136 -7.09 0.02 2.10
C LYS A 136 -7.75 1.17 2.87
N GLU A 137 -7.60 2.42 2.41
CA GLU A 137 -8.26 3.57 3.05
C GLU A 137 -9.79 3.53 2.89
N MET A 138 -10.30 3.17 1.72
CA MET A 138 -11.74 2.99 1.49
C MET A 138 -12.31 1.91 2.42
N ILE A 139 -11.68 0.73 2.49
CA ILE A 139 -12.10 -0.36 3.39
C ILE A 139 -12.04 0.09 4.85
N TYR A 140 -10.97 0.80 5.24
CA TYR A 140 -10.83 1.33 6.60
C TYR A 140 -11.97 2.28 6.95
N PHE A 141 -12.27 3.23 6.08
CA PHE A 141 -13.35 4.21 6.29
C PHE A 141 -14.71 3.50 6.42
N LEU A 142 -15.04 2.61 5.51
CA LEU A 142 -16.30 1.87 5.51
C LEU A 142 -16.44 0.98 6.75
N LEU A 143 -15.38 0.27 7.13
CA LEU A 143 -15.41 -0.59 8.32
C LEU A 143 -15.42 0.22 9.62
N ASN A 144 -14.73 1.37 9.66
CA ASN A 144 -14.73 2.22 10.83
C ASN A 144 -16.11 2.89 11.07
N SER A 145 -16.91 3.11 10.03
CA SER A 145 -18.32 3.56 10.17
C SER A 145 -19.19 2.49 10.83
N ILE A 146 -18.88 1.20 10.64
CA ILE A 146 -19.61 0.07 11.22
C ILE A 146 -19.10 -0.26 12.63
N LEU A 147 -17.79 -0.19 12.83
CA LEU A 147 -17.07 -0.58 14.05
C LEU A 147 -16.10 0.53 14.49
N PRO A 148 -16.61 1.66 14.98
CA PRO A 148 -15.80 2.82 15.33
C PRO A 148 -14.66 2.47 16.29
N SER A 149 -13.44 2.93 15.97
CA SER A 149 -12.20 2.71 16.75
C SER A 149 -11.79 1.25 16.97
N LYS A 150 -12.39 0.29 16.24
CA LYS A 150 -12.08 -1.14 16.35
C LYS A 150 -11.33 -1.68 15.14
N VAL A 151 -11.01 -0.84 14.17
CA VAL A 151 -10.31 -1.20 12.94
C VAL A 151 -8.89 -0.66 13.01
N LEU A 152 -7.90 -1.52 12.74
CA LEU A 152 -6.51 -1.14 12.48
C LEU A 152 -6.23 -1.29 10.99
N ALA A 153 -5.54 -0.33 10.41
CA ALA A 153 -5.03 -0.45 9.03
C ALA A 153 -3.53 -0.13 8.97
N THR A 154 -2.87 -0.64 7.93
CA THR A 154 -1.50 -0.26 7.57
C THR A 154 -1.41 1.26 7.46
N LYS A 155 -0.41 1.86 8.11
CA LYS A 155 -0.16 3.31 8.06
C LYS A 155 0.85 3.62 6.95
N GLY A 156 0.54 4.62 6.13
CA GLY A 156 1.43 5.02 5.04
C GLY A 156 1.76 3.86 4.09
N ASN A 157 3.04 3.65 3.84
CA ASN A 157 3.59 2.61 2.96
C ASN A 157 4.24 1.44 3.71
N LEU A 158 3.85 1.19 4.98
CA LEU A 158 4.36 0.08 5.80
C LEU A 158 3.81 -1.29 5.32
N ASN A 159 4.03 -1.62 4.06
CA ASN A 159 3.42 -2.74 3.35
C ASN A 159 4.42 -3.84 2.91
N ASN A 160 5.70 -3.71 3.32
CA ASN A 160 6.77 -4.66 3.01
C ASN A 160 7.10 -5.58 4.22
N HIS A 161 8.16 -6.37 4.09
CA HIS A 161 8.65 -7.35 5.06
C HIS A 161 9.07 -6.79 6.43
N ILE A 162 9.23 -5.46 6.55
CA ILE A 162 9.43 -4.75 7.84
C ILE A 162 8.13 -4.05 8.26
N GLY A 163 7.46 -3.40 7.32
CA GLY A 163 6.29 -2.58 7.60
C GLY A 163 5.05 -3.37 8.05
N VAL A 164 4.86 -4.59 7.51
CA VAL A 164 3.77 -5.47 7.94
C VAL A 164 3.95 -5.92 9.40
N PRO A 165 5.11 -6.41 9.85
CA PRO A 165 5.39 -6.62 11.28
C PRO A 165 5.09 -5.39 12.14
N LEU A 166 5.61 -4.21 11.79
CA LEU A 166 5.37 -2.97 12.54
C LEU A 166 3.88 -2.58 12.60
N THR A 167 3.13 -2.85 11.54
CA THR A 167 1.67 -2.69 11.55
C THR A 167 1.00 -3.64 12.53
N ILE A 168 1.41 -4.91 12.55
CA ILE A 168 0.85 -5.95 13.42
C ILE A 168 1.13 -5.65 14.90
N PHE A 169 2.29 -5.13 15.27
CA PHE A 169 2.59 -4.75 16.66
C PHE A 169 1.67 -3.66 17.22
N ARG A 170 1.00 -2.89 16.36
CA ARG A 170 0.00 -1.90 16.78
C ARG A 170 -1.36 -2.52 17.15
N LEU A 171 -1.57 -3.83 16.93
CA LEU A 171 -2.78 -4.53 17.33
C LEU A 171 -2.91 -4.58 18.85
N THR A 172 -4.08 -4.23 19.33
CA THR A 172 -4.44 -4.26 20.76
C THR A 172 -5.75 -5.04 20.96
N LYS A 173 -6.12 -5.29 22.22
CA LYS A 173 -7.38 -5.97 22.56
C LYS A 173 -8.63 -5.25 22.03
N LYS A 174 -8.59 -3.93 21.83
CA LYS A 174 -9.72 -3.15 21.31
C LYS A 174 -10.02 -3.40 19.82
N HIS A 175 -9.01 -3.75 19.04
CA HIS A 175 -9.18 -3.98 17.60
C HIS A 175 -9.93 -5.30 17.33
N LYS A 176 -10.85 -5.25 16.40
CA LYS A 176 -11.60 -6.41 15.88
C LYS A 176 -11.20 -6.75 14.45
N ILE A 177 -10.71 -5.76 13.71
CA ILE A 177 -10.30 -5.93 12.31
C ILE A 177 -8.89 -5.38 12.13
N ALA A 178 -8.06 -6.13 11.39
CA ALA A 178 -6.77 -5.71 10.89
C ALA A 178 -6.79 -5.68 9.36
N ILE A 179 -6.53 -4.53 8.75
CA ILE A 179 -6.39 -4.36 7.30
C ILE A 179 -4.90 -4.22 7.01
N ILE A 180 -4.32 -5.23 6.35
CA ILE A 180 -2.90 -5.31 6.05
C ILE A 180 -2.69 -5.11 4.56
N GLU A 181 -2.11 -3.96 4.21
CA GLU A 181 -1.63 -3.71 2.85
C GLU A 181 -0.35 -4.53 2.61
N MET A 182 -0.28 -5.22 1.48
CA MET A 182 0.82 -6.10 1.11
C MET A 182 1.41 -5.67 -0.22
N GLY A 183 2.58 -5.06 -0.17
CA GLY A 183 3.40 -4.68 -1.32
C GLY A 183 4.45 -5.74 -1.62
N MET A 184 5.02 -5.69 -2.83
CA MET A 184 6.12 -6.55 -3.25
C MET A 184 6.99 -5.84 -4.27
N ASN A 185 8.25 -6.22 -4.33
CA ASN A 185 9.16 -5.93 -5.43
C ASN A 185 9.63 -7.24 -6.10
N HIS A 186 9.82 -8.31 -5.33
CA HIS A 186 10.36 -9.59 -5.78
C HIS A 186 9.37 -10.74 -5.57
N ALA A 187 9.62 -11.85 -6.28
CA ALA A 187 8.85 -13.07 -6.13
C ALA A 187 9.01 -13.66 -4.71
N GLY A 188 7.91 -14.19 -4.17
CA GLY A 188 7.85 -14.82 -2.84
C GLY A 188 7.53 -13.85 -1.70
N GLU A 189 7.62 -12.53 -1.90
CA GLU A 189 7.39 -11.56 -0.82
C GLU A 189 5.93 -11.57 -0.33
N ILE A 190 4.94 -11.66 -1.21
CA ILE A 190 3.53 -11.75 -0.79
C ILE A 190 3.30 -13.00 0.09
N LYS A 191 4.00 -14.09 -0.20
CA LYS A 191 3.91 -15.32 0.62
C LYS A 191 4.39 -15.07 2.05
N VAL A 192 5.54 -14.42 2.21
CA VAL A 192 6.09 -14.06 3.52
C VAL A 192 5.11 -13.18 4.30
N LEU A 193 4.57 -12.13 3.66
CA LEU A 193 3.60 -11.23 4.29
C LEU A 193 2.31 -11.97 4.71
N CYS A 194 1.83 -12.90 3.86
CA CYS A 194 0.68 -13.74 4.19
C CYS A 194 0.95 -14.71 5.34
N ASP A 195 2.16 -15.27 5.43
CA ASP A 195 2.51 -16.18 6.52
C ASP A 195 2.58 -15.45 7.88
N ILE A 196 3.01 -14.19 7.88
CA ILE A 196 3.05 -13.34 9.08
C ILE A 196 1.63 -12.88 9.46
N ALA A 197 0.87 -12.31 8.53
CA ALA A 197 -0.41 -11.67 8.79
C ALA A 197 -1.59 -12.66 8.85
N LYS A 198 -1.50 -13.82 8.18
CA LYS A 198 -2.52 -14.87 8.12
C LYS A 198 -3.90 -14.36 7.73
N PRO A 199 -4.06 -13.68 6.57
CA PRO A 199 -5.33 -13.10 6.15
C PRO A 199 -6.38 -14.19 5.90
N GLU A 200 -7.62 -13.90 6.31
CA GLU A 200 -8.80 -14.75 6.09
C GLU A 200 -9.79 -14.13 5.10
N HIS A 201 -9.61 -12.84 4.82
CA HIS A 201 -10.36 -12.09 3.82
C HIS A 201 -9.38 -11.25 3.00
N GLY A 202 -9.77 -10.84 1.80
CA GLY A 202 -8.85 -10.01 1.02
C GLY A 202 -9.39 -9.46 -0.28
N MET A 203 -8.56 -8.61 -0.89
CA MET A 203 -8.77 -8.07 -2.23
C MET A 203 -7.45 -8.02 -3.00
N ILE A 204 -7.52 -8.29 -4.30
CA ILE A 204 -6.49 -7.90 -5.26
C ILE A 204 -7.10 -6.80 -6.11
N THR A 205 -6.47 -5.63 -6.13
CA THR A 205 -7.04 -4.45 -6.80
C THR A 205 -7.02 -4.57 -8.31
N ASN A 206 -5.86 -4.93 -8.86
CA ASN A 206 -5.62 -5.19 -10.28
C ASN A 206 -4.27 -5.88 -10.51
N VAL A 207 -4.06 -6.37 -11.74
CA VAL A 207 -2.78 -6.89 -12.22
C VAL A 207 -2.31 -6.02 -13.38
N GLY A 208 -1.23 -5.27 -13.19
CA GLY A 208 -0.63 -4.37 -14.17
C GLY A 208 0.89 -4.44 -14.12
N ALA A 209 1.57 -3.79 -15.07
CA ALA A 209 3.02 -3.83 -15.28
C ALA A 209 3.85 -3.07 -14.22
N ALA A 210 3.48 -3.19 -12.94
CA ALA A 210 4.28 -2.72 -11.82
C ALA A 210 5.33 -3.79 -11.46
N HIS A 211 6.59 -3.37 -11.18
CA HIS A 211 7.70 -4.24 -10.81
C HIS A 211 8.06 -5.30 -11.89
N ILE A 212 7.77 -5.01 -13.17
CA ILE A 212 8.00 -5.96 -14.28
C ILE A 212 9.50 -6.22 -14.49
N GLU A 213 10.34 -5.27 -14.10
CA GLU A 213 11.80 -5.42 -14.08
C GLU A 213 12.24 -6.66 -13.28
N PHE A 214 11.63 -6.88 -12.13
CA PHE A 214 11.99 -7.98 -11.21
C PHE A 214 11.21 -9.26 -11.50
N LEU A 215 9.94 -9.15 -11.85
CA LEU A 215 9.06 -10.30 -12.05
C LEU A 215 9.04 -10.82 -13.49
N LYS A 216 9.61 -10.07 -14.46
CA LYS A 216 9.86 -10.44 -15.85
C LYS A 216 8.62 -10.62 -16.73
N SER A 217 7.44 -10.87 -16.19
CA SER A 217 6.21 -11.04 -16.98
C SER A 217 4.94 -10.71 -16.20
N MET A 218 3.88 -10.37 -16.93
CA MET A 218 2.54 -10.15 -16.36
C MET A 218 1.99 -11.41 -15.68
N GLU A 219 2.31 -12.60 -16.23
CA GLU A 219 1.89 -13.87 -15.64
C GLU A 219 2.54 -14.12 -14.27
N ASN A 220 3.81 -13.76 -14.12
CA ASN A 220 4.49 -13.85 -12.82
C ASN A 220 3.93 -12.83 -11.81
N ILE A 221 3.59 -11.62 -12.27
CA ILE A 221 2.92 -10.62 -11.42
C ILE A 221 1.55 -11.16 -10.95
N PHE A 222 0.78 -11.78 -11.84
CA PHE A 222 -0.49 -12.42 -11.49
C PHE A 222 -0.31 -13.55 -10.48
N LYS A 223 0.64 -14.47 -10.71
CA LYS A 223 0.94 -15.58 -9.79
C LYS A 223 1.33 -15.07 -8.41
N GLU A 224 2.22 -14.08 -8.35
CA GLU A 224 2.68 -13.52 -7.08
C GLU A 224 1.53 -12.87 -6.29
N LYS A 225 0.73 -12.00 -6.92
CA LYS A 225 -0.44 -11.40 -6.27
C LYS A 225 -1.51 -12.41 -5.91
N GLY A 226 -1.71 -13.42 -6.75
CA GLY A 226 -2.61 -14.56 -6.53
C GLY A 226 -2.27 -15.37 -5.27
N THR A 227 -1.03 -15.26 -4.76
CA THR A 227 -0.62 -15.86 -3.49
C THR A 227 -1.46 -15.37 -2.31
N LEU A 228 -1.90 -14.10 -2.32
CA LEU A 228 -2.83 -13.60 -1.30
C LEU A 228 -4.16 -14.37 -1.36
N TYR A 229 -4.73 -14.56 -2.55
CA TYR A 229 -5.96 -15.33 -2.71
C TYR A 229 -5.82 -16.77 -2.20
N ASN A 230 -4.76 -17.46 -2.62
CA ASN A 230 -4.48 -18.83 -2.18
C ASN A 230 -4.32 -18.90 -0.65
N SER A 231 -3.67 -17.93 -0.04
CA SER A 231 -3.50 -17.84 1.42
C SER A 231 -4.84 -17.61 2.13
N VAL A 232 -5.70 -16.74 1.60
CA VAL A 232 -7.05 -16.52 2.13
C VAL A 232 -7.90 -17.78 2.03
N VAL A 233 -7.90 -18.46 0.89
CA VAL A 233 -8.63 -19.74 0.71
C VAL A 233 -8.15 -20.77 1.73
N LYS A 234 -6.84 -20.92 1.92
CA LYS A 234 -6.25 -21.83 2.91
C LYS A 234 -6.68 -21.48 4.33
N ASN A 235 -6.46 -20.23 4.76
CA ASN A 235 -6.67 -19.79 6.15
C ASN A 235 -8.14 -19.79 6.55
N SER A 236 -9.05 -19.49 5.62
CA SER A 236 -10.50 -19.44 5.82
C SER A 236 -11.22 -20.75 5.47
N LYS A 237 -10.50 -21.78 5.00
CA LYS A 237 -11.06 -23.01 4.44
C LYS A 237 -12.08 -22.72 3.32
N GLY A 238 -11.75 -21.77 2.44
CA GLY A 238 -12.57 -21.35 1.30
C GLY A 238 -13.79 -20.49 1.63
N LYS A 239 -13.99 -20.09 2.89
CA LYS A 239 -15.16 -19.30 3.35
C LYS A 239 -14.87 -17.80 3.51
N GLY A 240 -13.65 -17.38 3.31
CA GLY A 240 -13.23 -15.98 3.45
C GLY A 240 -13.76 -15.13 2.32
N THR A 241 -14.27 -13.95 2.63
CA THR A 241 -14.68 -12.97 1.62
C THR A 241 -13.47 -12.53 0.81
N PHE A 242 -13.55 -12.69 -0.50
CA PHE A 242 -12.55 -12.22 -1.45
C PHE A 242 -13.25 -11.57 -2.64
N VAL A 243 -12.90 -10.33 -2.94
CA VAL A 243 -13.56 -9.56 -4.00
C VAL A 243 -12.51 -9.04 -4.97
N VAL A 244 -12.74 -9.21 -6.27
CA VAL A 244 -11.86 -8.75 -7.34
C VAL A 244 -12.64 -8.14 -8.49
N ASN A 245 -11.99 -7.26 -9.24
CA ASN A 245 -12.54 -6.70 -10.47
C ASN A 245 -12.55 -7.76 -11.57
N GLY A 246 -13.74 -8.15 -12.04
CA GLY A 246 -13.93 -9.12 -13.12
C GLY A 246 -13.59 -8.59 -14.51
N ASP A 247 -13.45 -7.25 -14.66
CA ASP A 247 -12.99 -6.65 -15.92
C ASP A 247 -11.46 -6.73 -16.07
N ASP A 248 -10.74 -7.15 -15.01
CA ASP A 248 -9.30 -7.39 -15.09
C ASP A 248 -9.03 -8.77 -15.73
N GLN A 249 -8.32 -8.78 -16.87
CA GLN A 249 -8.07 -9.97 -17.68
C GLN A 249 -7.30 -11.11 -16.96
N TYR A 250 -6.63 -10.80 -15.86
CA TYR A 250 -5.92 -11.78 -15.03
C TYR A 250 -6.77 -12.24 -13.84
N LEU A 251 -7.42 -11.29 -13.15
CA LEU A 251 -8.18 -11.61 -11.93
C LEU A 251 -9.41 -12.47 -12.21
N CYS A 252 -10.03 -12.36 -13.40
CA CYS A 252 -11.13 -13.25 -13.81
C CYS A 252 -10.70 -14.72 -13.94
N ARG A 253 -9.38 -15.03 -13.98
CA ARG A 253 -8.79 -16.36 -14.07
C ARG A 253 -8.57 -17.05 -12.71
N LEU A 254 -8.85 -16.37 -11.60
CA LEU A 254 -8.73 -16.97 -10.27
C LEU A 254 -9.67 -18.18 -10.13
N LYS A 255 -9.14 -19.25 -9.54
CA LYS A 255 -9.95 -20.48 -9.34
C LYS A 255 -11.14 -20.20 -8.43
N PRO A 256 -12.36 -20.64 -8.78
CA PRO A 256 -13.54 -20.39 -7.97
C PRO A 256 -13.42 -20.92 -6.54
N SER A 257 -13.92 -20.18 -5.56
CA SER A 257 -14.13 -20.59 -4.18
C SER A 257 -15.45 -19.99 -3.68
N LYS A 258 -16.02 -20.53 -2.60
CA LYS A 258 -17.28 -20.02 -2.04
C LYS A 258 -17.23 -18.56 -1.59
N GLY A 259 -16.04 -18.08 -1.27
CA GLY A 259 -15.82 -16.71 -0.79
C GLY A 259 -15.41 -15.73 -1.87
N LEU A 260 -15.09 -16.19 -3.09
CA LEU A 260 -14.71 -15.35 -4.21
C LEU A 260 -15.95 -14.69 -4.83
N SER A 261 -15.86 -13.40 -5.11
CA SER A 261 -16.84 -12.66 -5.89
C SER A 261 -16.16 -11.74 -6.88
N LEU A 262 -16.66 -11.74 -8.12
CA LEU A 262 -16.20 -10.88 -9.19
C LEU A 262 -17.22 -9.76 -9.43
N TYR A 263 -16.78 -8.51 -9.40
CA TYR A 263 -17.60 -7.35 -9.77
C TYR A 263 -17.04 -6.67 -11.02
N GLY A 264 -17.89 -6.00 -11.78
CA GLY A 264 -17.43 -5.26 -12.94
C GLY A 264 -18.56 -4.57 -13.70
N GLU A 265 -18.18 -3.67 -14.59
CA GLU A 265 -19.09 -3.02 -15.54
C GLU A 265 -19.41 -3.94 -16.71
N LEU A 266 -18.39 -4.66 -17.21
CA LEU A 266 -18.50 -5.58 -18.34
C LEU A 266 -18.62 -7.03 -17.87
N ASN A 267 -17.75 -7.45 -16.97
CA ASN A 267 -17.61 -8.82 -16.52
C ASN A 267 -17.78 -8.94 -14.99
N GLY A 268 -18.24 -10.11 -14.54
CA GLY A 268 -18.45 -10.40 -13.12
C GLY A 268 -19.90 -10.74 -12.81
N GLU A 269 -20.10 -11.45 -11.71
CA GLU A 269 -21.43 -11.84 -11.21
C GLU A 269 -22.19 -10.65 -10.57
N ILE A 270 -21.43 -9.70 -10.02
CA ILE A 270 -21.96 -8.47 -9.45
C ILE A 270 -21.75 -7.36 -10.46
N LYS A 271 -22.83 -6.95 -11.11
CA LYS A 271 -22.78 -5.87 -12.09
C LYS A 271 -22.80 -4.51 -11.39
N ILE A 272 -21.94 -3.62 -11.86
CA ILE A 272 -21.94 -2.23 -11.47
C ILE A 272 -22.14 -1.33 -12.69
N GLU A 273 -22.80 -0.20 -12.49
CA GLU A 273 -23.00 0.87 -13.48
C GLU A 273 -22.57 2.17 -12.82
N ILE A 274 -21.74 2.95 -13.50
CA ILE A 274 -21.26 4.25 -12.99
C ILE A 274 -21.73 5.34 -13.96
N ASN A 275 -22.55 6.25 -13.43
CA ASN A 275 -23.13 7.37 -14.19
C ASN A 275 -22.90 8.67 -13.40
N GLY A 276 -21.90 9.45 -13.81
CA GLY A 276 -21.45 10.63 -13.04
C GLY A 276 -21.04 10.21 -11.62
N GLU A 277 -21.68 10.80 -10.62
CA GLU A 277 -21.40 10.57 -9.19
C GLU A 277 -22.09 9.32 -8.63
N LYS A 278 -22.93 8.64 -9.41
CA LYS A 278 -23.78 7.54 -8.99
C LYS A 278 -23.19 6.19 -9.35
N ILE A 279 -23.12 5.31 -8.39
CA ILE A 279 -22.71 3.91 -8.55
C ILE A 279 -23.92 3.04 -8.25
N LEU A 280 -24.38 2.29 -9.23
CA LEU A 280 -25.43 1.31 -9.08
C LEU A 280 -24.80 -0.08 -8.98
N ILE A 281 -25.15 -0.84 -7.96
CA ILE A 281 -24.63 -2.18 -7.69
C ILE A 281 -25.81 -3.17 -7.72
N ASN A 282 -25.76 -4.14 -8.64
CA ASN A 282 -26.72 -5.23 -8.72
C ASN A 282 -26.14 -6.47 -8.01
N MET A 283 -26.56 -6.73 -6.77
CA MET A 283 -26.03 -7.81 -5.92
C MET A 283 -27.17 -8.51 -5.16
N ASP A 284 -27.16 -9.84 -5.15
CA ASP A 284 -28.14 -10.69 -4.40
C ASP A 284 -29.61 -10.28 -4.68
N ASN A 285 -29.96 -10.09 -5.96
CA ASN A 285 -31.26 -9.62 -6.45
C ASN A 285 -31.70 -8.25 -5.90
N LYS A 286 -30.75 -7.44 -5.44
CA LYS A 286 -30.99 -6.08 -4.97
C LYS A 286 -30.25 -5.08 -5.85
N ARG A 287 -30.89 -3.97 -6.11
CA ARG A 287 -30.31 -2.81 -6.77
C ARG A 287 -29.96 -1.77 -5.70
N LEU A 288 -28.66 -1.56 -5.48
CA LEU A 288 -28.12 -0.70 -4.43
C LEU A 288 -27.49 0.53 -5.08
N LEU A 289 -27.82 1.72 -4.56
CA LEU A 289 -27.32 3.00 -5.08
C LEU A 289 -26.37 3.64 -4.06
N ILE A 290 -25.20 4.01 -4.51
CA ILE A 290 -24.24 4.90 -3.82
C ILE A 290 -24.19 6.19 -4.65
N ASP A 291 -24.44 7.34 -4.01
CA ASP A 291 -24.38 8.68 -4.62
C ASP A 291 -23.23 9.44 -3.93
N ASN A 292 -22.04 9.47 -4.56
CA ASN A 292 -20.83 10.06 -3.98
C ASN A 292 -20.37 11.28 -4.79
N LYS A 293 -20.63 12.46 -4.25
CA LYS A 293 -20.29 13.76 -4.87
C LYS A 293 -18.84 14.22 -4.64
N ASN A 294 -18.07 13.44 -3.90
CA ASN A 294 -16.71 13.82 -3.51
C ASN A 294 -15.63 13.19 -4.40
N ILE A 295 -15.98 12.18 -5.19
CA ILE A 295 -15.08 11.49 -6.11
C ILE A 295 -15.52 11.83 -7.53
N LEU A 296 -14.60 12.38 -8.31
CA LEU A 296 -14.86 12.76 -9.71
C LEU A 296 -14.36 11.71 -10.70
N GLU A 297 -13.32 10.97 -10.32
CA GLU A 297 -12.64 10.03 -11.20
C GLU A 297 -13.38 8.70 -11.27
N HIS A 298 -13.73 8.28 -12.48
CA HIS A 298 -14.43 7.03 -12.75
C HIS A 298 -13.72 5.81 -12.14
N HIS A 299 -12.39 5.72 -12.25
CA HIS A 299 -11.63 4.60 -11.68
C HIS A 299 -11.70 4.56 -10.14
N ASN A 300 -11.78 5.71 -9.46
CA ASN A 300 -11.93 5.78 -8.01
C ASN A 300 -13.37 5.43 -7.57
N LEU A 301 -14.38 5.79 -8.36
CA LEU A 301 -15.76 5.33 -8.14
C LEU A 301 -15.86 3.80 -8.30
N LYS A 302 -15.16 3.23 -9.29
CA LYS A 302 -15.05 1.78 -9.47
C LYS A 302 -14.34 1.09 -8.29
N ASN A 303 -13.27 1.69 -7.76
CA ASN A 303 -12.59 1.23 -6.55
C ASN A 303 -13.52 1.28 -5.33
N LEU A 304 -14.31 2.35 -5.19
CA LEU A 304 -15.30 2.50 -4.12
C LEU A 304 -16.40 1.44 -4.23
N ALA A 305 -16.87 1.15 -5.43
CA ALA A 305 -17.84 0.07 -5.66
C ALA A 305 -17.31 -1.29 -5.17
N GLY A 306 -16.09 -1.66 -5.58
CA GLY A 306 -15.46 -2.91 -5.17
C GLY A 306 -15.27 -3.03 -3.66
N THR A 307 -14.82 -1.95 -3.01
CA THR A 307 -14.62 -1.94 -1.56
C THR A 307 -15.94 -1.92 -0.77
N ALA A 308 -16.98 -1.28 -1.30
CA ALA A 308 -18.33 -1.33 -0.75
C ALA A 308 -18.91 -2.75 -0.85
N ILE A 309 -18.81 -3.40 -2.02
CA ILE A 309 -19.22 -4.80 -2.22
C ILE A 309 -18.50 -5.71 -1.22
N PHE A 310 -17.16 -5.59 -1.10
CA PHE A 310 -16.36 -6.34 -0.13
C PHE A 310 -16.90 -6.17 1.30
N THR A 311 -17.14 -4.92 1.71
CA THR A 311 -17.60 -4.61 3.05
C THR A 311 -19.03 -5.10 3.31
N MET A 312 -19.93 -5.01 2.32
CA MET A 312 -21.29 -5.53 2.40
C MET A 312 -21.30 -7.06 2.53
N LYS A 313 -20.47 -7.78 1.75
CA LYS A 313 -20.33 -9.23 1.86
C LYS A 313 -19.72 -9.66 3.19
N LEU A 314 -18.80 -8.89 3.75
CA LEU A 314 -18.20 -9.15 5.04
C LEU A 314 -19.18 -8.88 6.21
N PHE A 315 -20.09 -7.90 6.06
CA PHE A 315 -21.11 -7.49 7.03
C PHE A 315 -22.49 -7.33 6.41
N PRO A 316 -23.16 -8.45 5.99
CA PRO A 316 -24.43 -8.39 5.23
C PRO A 316 -25.59 -7.75 5.99
N LYS A 317 -25.52 -7.72 7.33
CA LYS A 317 -26.53 -7.03 8.17
C LYS A 317 -26.31 -5.50 8.23
N LYS A 318 -25.25 -4.96 7.63
CA LYS A 318 -24.88 -3.54 7.70
C LYS A 318 -24.89 -2.81 6.35
N ILE A 319 -25.52 -3.38 5.32
CA ILE A 319 -25.55 -2.84 3.94
C ILE A 319 -25.94 -1.34 3.93
N LYS A 320 -27.00 -0.94 4.61
CA LYS A 320 -27.44 0.47 4.66
C LYS A 320 -26.35 1.41 5.16
N LYS A 321 -25.65 1.03 6.24
CA LYS A 321 -24.53 1.82 6.79
C LYS A 321 -23.33 1.89 5.83
N VAL A 322 -23.07 0.80 5.10
CA VAL A 322 -22.00 0.80 4.09
C VAL A 322 -22.33 1.75 2.94
N ILE A 323 -23.58 1.75 2.46
CA ILE A 323 -24.04 2.67 1.40
C ILE A 323 -23.90 4.12 1.86
N GLU A 324 -24.42 4.45 3.05
CA GLU A 324 -24.33 5.79 3.64
C GLU A 324 -22.87 6.24 3.77
N ALA A 325 -22.00 5.38 4.32
CA ALA A 325 -20.58 5.67 4.43
C ALA A 325 -19.91 5.86 3.07
N ALA A 326 -20.21 4.99 2.10
CA ALA A 326 -19.64 5.08 0.75
C ALA A 326 -20.07 6.37 0.05
N SER A 327 -21.33 6.80 0.22
CA SER A 327 -21.82 8.08 -0.34
C SER A 327 -21.14 9.31 0.27
N ASN A 328 -20.62 9.21 1.49
CA ASN A 328 -19.92 10.29 2.18
C ASN A 328 -18.38 10.15 2.15
N TYR A 329 -17.85 9.13 1.50
CA TYR A 329 -16.40 8.94 1.44
C TYR A 329 -15.72 10.08 0.69
N GLN A 330 -14.64 10.60 1.29
CA GLN A 330 -13.73 11.56 0.67
C GLN A 330 -12.34 10.96 0.64
N GLN A 331 -11.67 11.11 -0.50
CA GLN A 331 -10.32 10.58 -0.65
C GLN A 331 -9.32 11.41 0.17
N PRO A 332 -8.51 10.79 1.05
CA PRO A 332 -7.47 11.51 1.77
C PRO A 332 -6.43 12.09 0.81
N SER A 333 -5.92 13.29 1.11
CA SER A 333 -4.80 13.89 0.39
C SER A 333 -3.53 13.05 0.57
N MET A 334 -3.02 12.46 -0.51
CA MET A 334 -1.88 11.54 -0.47
C MET A 334 -1.05 11.59 -1.77
N ASN A 335 -1.11 12.66 -2.55
CA ASN A 335 -0.52 12.79 -3.89
C ASN A 335 -0.97 11.66 -4.84
N ARG A 336 -2.21 11.19 -4.68
CA ARG A 336 -2.82 10.10 -5.47
C ARG A 336 -4.18 10.53 -5.96
N SER A 337 -4.29 10.85 -7.27
CA SER A 337 -5.52 11.32 -7.91
C SER A 337 -6.21 12.42 -7.08
N GLN A 338 -5.46 13.45 -6.74
CA GLN A 338 -5.86 14.52 -5.82
C GLN A 338 -6.06 15.82 -6.59
N TRP A 339 -7.14 16.54 -6.27
CA TRP A 339 -7.37 17.88 -6.79
C TRP A 339 -6.85 18.94 -5.83
N GLU A 340 -5.99 19.84 -6.34
CA GLU A 340 -5.55 21.05 -5.66
C GLU A 340 -5.97 22.25 -6.52
N GLY A 341 -7.17 22.77 -6.26
CA GLY A 341 -7.81 23.74 -7.10
C GLY A 341 -8.10 23.19 -8.50
N HIS A 342 -7.41 23.71 -9.52
CA HIS A 342 -7.53 23.27 -10.93
C HIS A 342 -6.43 22.27 -11.34
N ILE A 343 -5.59 21.83 -10.40
CA ILE A 343 -4.50 20.90 -10.66
C ILE A 343 -4.88 19.51 -10.15
N PHE A 344 -4.82 18.53 -11.06
CA PHE A 344 -4.94 17.11 -10.72
C PHE A 344 -3.56 16.53 -10.50
N LEU A 345 -3.25 16.18 -9.25
CA LEU A 345 -1.96 15.67 -8.82
C LEU A 345 -2.02 14.16 -8.55
N ASP A 346 -1.27 13.39 -9.32
CA ASP A 346 -1.09 11.93 -9.13
C ASP A 346 0.40 11.55 -9.21
N ALA A 347 1.22 12.17 -8.33
CA ALA A 347 2.68 12.10 -8.37
C ALA A 347 3.30 11.18 -7.30
N TYR A 348 2.52 10.27 -6.71
CA TYR A 348 3.06 9.32 -5.73
C TYR A 348 3.83 8.17 -6.38
N ASN A 349 3.34 7.61 -7.49
CA ASN A 349 4.00 6.58 -8.28
C ASN A 349 3.45 6.54 -9.70
N ALA A 350 4.26 6.07 -10.64
CA ALA A 350 3.86 5.89 -12.03
C ALA A 350 4.38 4.57 -12.59
N ASN A 351 3.50 3.86 -13.31
CA ASN A 351 3.81 2.72 -14.16
C ASN A 351 2.86 2.75 -15.37
N PRO A 352 3.08 1.98 -16.44
CA PRO A 352 2.29 2.09 -17.68
C PRO A 352 0.79 1.97 -17.47
N SER A 353 0.33 1.03 -16.65
CA SER A 353 -1.10 0.84 -16.39
C SER A 353 -1.71 1.99 -15.58
N SER A 354 -1.00 2.51 -14.56
CA SER A 354 -1.49 3.65 -13.78
C SER A 354 -1.47 4.95 -14.57
N MET A 355 -0.49 5.14 -15.46
CA MET A 355 -0.44 6.29 -16.37
C MET A 355 -1.69 6.32 -17.27
N ARG A 356 -1.98 5.21 -17.98
CA ARG A 356 -3.16 5.11 -18.85
C ARG A 356 -4.45 5.40 -18.09
N VAL A 357 -4.69 4.66 -16.99
CA VAL A 357 -5.92 4.82 -16.20
C VAL A 357 -6.11 6.25 -15.69
N SER A 358 -5.04 6.89 -15.21
CA SER A 358 -5.11 8.24 -14.67
C SER A 358 -5.36 9.27 -15.77
N ILE A 359 -4.68 9.15 -16.91
CA ILE A 359 -4.89 10.03 -18.09
C ILE A 359 -6.32 9.87 -18.63
N ASP A 360 -6.76 8.63 -18.87
CA ASP A 360 -8.11 8.35 -19.40
C ASP A 360 -9.19 8.89 -18.46
N SER A 361 -9.02 8.70 -17.16
CA SER A 361 -9.96 9.21 -16.17
C SER A 361 -10.00 10.74 -16.11
N PHE A 362 -8.86 11.41 -16.23
CA PHE A 362 -8.82 12.87 -16.32
C PHE A 362 -9.51 13.37 -17.60
N VAL A 363 -9.20 12.77 -18.75
CA VAL A 363 -9.82 13.11 -20.03
C VAL A 363 -11.34 12.92 -19.98
N MET A 364 -11.81 11.81 -19.41
CA MET A 364 -13.23 11.55 -19.21
C MET A 364 -13.87 12.61 -18.30
N THR A 365 -13.24 12.96 -17.20
CA THR A 365 -13.71 14.02 -16.27
C THR A 365 -13.80 15.37 -16.98
N MET A 366 -12.85 15.71 -17.85
CA MET A 366 -12.90 16.95 -18.64
C MET A 366 -14.06 16.92 -19.63
N LYS A 367 -14.26 15.80 -20.31
CA LYS A 367 -15.39 15.60 -21.23
C LYS A 367 -16.75 15.76 -20.53
N ASP A 368 -16.91 15.15 -19.37
CA ASP A 368 -18.16 15.24 -18.57
C ASP A 368 -18.44 16.69 -18.13
N LYS A 369 -17.39 17.48 -17.91
CA LYS A 369 -17.49 18.91 -17.59
C LYS A 369 -17.62 19.83 -18.81
N ASN A 370 -17.65 19.27 -20.04
CA ASN A 370 -17.61 20.03 -21.31
C ASN A 370 -16.38 20.96 -21.41
N ILE A 371 -15.21 20.51 -20.91
CA ILE A 371 -13.94 21.23 -21.02
C ILE A 371 -13.14 20.67 -22.18
N SER A 372 -12.64 21.57 -23.07
CA SER A 372 -11.75 21.17 -24.14
C SER A 372 -10.38 20.74 -23.61
N LEU A 373 -9.77 19.70 -24.21
CA LEU A 373 -8.39 19.31 -23.90
C LEU A 373 -7.35 20.38 -24.30
N ASP A 374 -7.72 21.30 -25.20
CA ASP A 374 -6.91 22.47 -25.54
C ASP A 374 -6.81 23.48 -24.37
N ASP A 375 -7.76 23.45 -23.42
CA ASP A 375 -7.74 24.23 -22.16
C ASP A 375 -6.97 23.51 -21.04
N CYS A 376 -6.40 22.33 -21.28
CA CYS A 376 -5.72 21.50 -20.32
C CYS A 376 -4.22 21.41 -20.62
N TYR A 377 -3.39 21.31 -19.58
CA TYR A 377 -1.95 21.09 -19.70
C TYR A 377 -1.53 19.81 -18.97
N PHE A 378 -0.70 19.00 -19.62
CA PHE A 378 -0.27 17.72 -19.08
C PHE A 378 1.23 17.72 -18.75
N VAL A 379 1.58 17.26 -17.56
CA VAL A 379 2.97 17.07 -17.09
C VAL A 379 3.16 15.60 -16.77
N LEU A 380 3.94 14.91 -17.60
CA LEU A 380 4.25 13.49 -17.41
C LEU A 380 5.72 13.32 -17.08
N GLY A 381 6.00 12.64 -15.97
CA GLY A 381 7.34 12.28 -15.58
C GLY A 381 7.67 10.82 -15.79
N ASP A 382 8.87 10.42 -15.38
CA ASP A 382 9.37 9.05 -15.50
C ASP A 382 8.47 8.03 -14.83
N MET A 383 8.43 6.85 -15.41
CA MET A 383 7.93 5.61 -14.82
C MET A 383 9.12 4.74 -14.41
N ASN A 384 9.22 4.42 -13.11
CA ASN A 384 10.31 3.62 -12.57
C ASN A 384 10.00 2.12 -12.57
N GLU A 385 11.01 1.30 -12.24
CA GLU A 385 10.91 -0.16 -12.06
C GLU A 385 10.47 -0.92 -13.33
N LEU A 386 10.84 -0.40 -14.49
CA LEU A 386 10.54 -0.98 -15.79
C LEU A 386 11.75 -1.71 -16.42
N GLY A 387 12.97 -1.51 -15.88
CA GLY A 387 14.19 -2.10 -16.41
C GLY A 387 14.38 -1.80 -17.89
N ASP A 388 14.77 -2.81 -18.67
CA ASP A 388 15.00 -2.71 -20.12
C ASP A 388 13.73 -2.38 -20.93
N HIS A 389 12.54 -2.51 -20.31
CA HIS A 389 11.28 -2.16 -20.96
C HIS A 389 10.97 -0.66 -20.90
N ALA A 390 11.70 0.13 -20.10
CA ALA A 390 11.40 1.54 -19.88
C ALA A 390 11.30 2.37 -21.17
N PRO A 391 12.25 2.26 -22.15
CA PRO A 391 12.17 3.02 -23.38
C PRO A 391 10.86 2.80 -24.16
N GLU A 392 10.46 1.55 -24.36
CA GLU A 392 9.28 1.25 -25.15
C GLU A 392 7.99 1.60 -24.41
N MET A 393 7.91 1.35 -23.10
CA MET A 393 6.73 1.69 -22.31
C MET A 393 6.49 3.21 -22.22
N HIS A 394 7.53 4.04 -22.22
CA HIS A 394 7.38 5.50 -22.29
C HIS A 394 6.87 5.94 -23.66
N LYS A 395 7.36 5.34 -24.77
CA LYS A 395 6.82 5.59 -26.11
C LYS A 395 5.35 5.19 -26.24
N GLU A 396 4.96 4.06 -25.67
CA GLU A 396 3.57 3.61 -25.70
C GLU A 396 2.61 4.57 -24.97
N ILE A 397 3.03 5.15 -23.84
CA ILE A 397 2.23 6.18 -23.15
C ILE A 397 2.13 7.44 -24.03
N ALA A 398 3.20 7.85 -24.70
CA ALA A 398 3.16 8.99 -25.60
C ALA A 398 2.23 8.75 -26.79
N LYS A 399 2.24 7.55 -27.39
CA LYS A 399 1.27 7.17 -28.44
C LYS A 399 -0.17 7.27 -27.93
N HIS A 400 -0.43 6.74 -26.74
CA HIS A 400 -1.74 6.83 -26.11
C HIS A 400 -2.21 8.28 -25.90
N VAL A 401 -1.32 9.16 -25.43
CA VAL A 401 -1.57 10.61 -25.31
C VAL A 401 -1.92 11.24 -26.67
N LYS A 402 -1.18 10.86 -27.72
CA LYS A 402 -1.45 11.32 -29.09
C LYS A 402 -2.82 10.87 -29.58
N ASP A 403 -3.17 9.60 -29.36
CA ASP A 403 -4.46 9.02 -29.78
C ASP A 403 -5.65 9.69 -29.09
N LEU A 404 -5.46 10.20 -27.87
CA LEU A 404 -6.44 11.00 -27.14
C LEU A 404 -6.54 12.46 -27.64
N GLY A 405 -5.66 12.90 -28.54
CA GLY A 405 -5.64 14.27 -29.09
C GLY A 405 -5.05 15.31 -28.13
N ILE A 406 -4.29 14.91 -27.11
CA ILE A 406 -3.65 15.81 -26.14
C ILE A 406 -2.48 16.54 -26.82
N LYS A 407 -2.55 17.89 -26.88
CA LYS A 407 -1.56 18.73 -27.55
C LYS A 407 -0.62 19.45 -26.58
N ASN A 408 -1.16 19.94 -25.46
CA ASN A 408 -0.41 20.74 -24.48
C ASN A 408 0.20 19.80 -23.43
N ILE A 409 1.44 19.40 -23.63
CA ILE A 409 2.10 18.39 -22.82
C ILE A 409 3.59 18.63 -22.71
N THR A 410 4.13 18.37 -21.54
CA THR A 410 5.56 18.38 -21.20
C THR A 410 5.99 17.07 -20.56
N PHE A 411 7.23 16.68 -20.83
CA PHE A 411 7.86 15.49 -20.25
C PHE A 411 9.04 15.87 -19.36
N ILE A 412 9.12 15.25 -18.17
CA ILE A 412 10.16 15.52 -17.18
C ILE A 412 10.87 14.22 -16.78
N GLY A 413 12.20 14.24 -16.81
CA GLY A 413 13.03 13.15 -16.32
C GLY A 413 13.97 12.57 -17.37
N ARG A 414 14.64 11.47 -17.01
CA ARG A 414 15.66 10.83 -17.85
C ARG A 414 15.08 10.14 -19.09
N TYR A 415 13.80 9.74 -19.06
CA TYR A 415 13.13 9.06 -20.17
C TYR A 415 12.35 9.98 -21.10
N ARG A 416 12.43 11.33 -20.93
CA ARG A 416 11.71 12.34 -21.72
C ARG A 416 11.84 12.18 -23.23
N GLU A 417 13.04 11.79 -23.73
CA GLU A 417 13.29 11.60 -25.15
C GLU A 417 12.48 10.44 -25.74
N PHE A 418 12.20 9.38 -24.97
CA PHE A 418 11.39 8.25 -25.42
C PHE A 418 9.91 8.64 -25.55
N TYR A 419 9.40 9.48 -24.67
CA TYR A 419 8.09 10.09 -24.82
C TYR A 419 8.02 10.91 -26.15
N GLN A 420 9.00 11.76 -26.39
CA GLN A 420 9.06 12.56 -27.65
C GLN A 420 9.07 11.68 -28.90
N ARG A 421 9.84 10.60 -28.89
CA ARG A 421 9.85 9.62 -30.00
C ARG A 421 8.48 8.95 -30.19
N GLY A 422 7.73 8.72 -29.13
CA GLY A 422 6.37 8.16 -29.20
C GLY A 422 5.35 9.11 -29.79
N LEU A 423 5.45 10.42 -29.52
CA LEU A 423 4.60 11.44 -30.13
C LEU A 423 4.90 11.66 -31.60
N SER A 424 6.13 11.41 -32.05
CA SER A 424 6.64 11.78 -33.37
C SER A 424 6.56 13.31 -33.64
N ASP A 425 6.60 14.11 -32.55
CA ASP A 425 6.48 15.56 -32.59
C ASP A 425 7.28 16.13 -31.39
N PRO A 426 8.24 17.06 -31.60
CA PRO A 426 9.00 17.65 -30.52
C PRO A 426 8.07 18.50 -29.64
N ARG A 427 8.07 18.20 -28.34
CA ARG A 427 7.38 18.96 -27.31
C ARG A 427 8.39 19.44 -26.26
N SER A 428 7.95 20.35 -25.40
CA SER A 428 8.76 20.76 -24.25
C SER A 428 9.15 19.54 -23.42
N SER A 429 10.42 19.46 -23.07
CA SER A 429 10.91 18.39 -22.18
C SER A 429 12.10 18.89 -21.36
N PHE A 430 12.15 18.43 -20.11
CA PHE A 430 13.14 18.87 -19.14
C PHE A 430 13.81 17.68 -18.46
N ALA A 431 15.10 17.78 -18.16
CA ALA A 431 15.78 16.72 -17.44
C ALA A 431 15.35 16.69 -15.96
N THR A 432 15.09 17.85 -15.40
CA THR A 432 14.71 18.01 -13.99
C THR A 432 13.46 18.89 -13.84
N LYS A 433 12.84 18.83 -12.67
CA LYS A 433 11.71 19.71 -12.33
C LYS A 433 12.14 21.17 -12.14
N GLU A 434 13.38 21.40 -11.75
CA GLU A 434 13.97 22.72 -11.57
C GLU A 434 14.06 23.46 -12.90
N GLU A 435 14.46 22.78 -13.99
CA GLU A 435 14.48 23.35 -15.35
C GLU A 435 13.06 23.71 -15.83
N PHE A 436 12.04 23.02 -15.32
CA PHE A 436 10.63 23.21 -15.70
C PHE A 436 9.95 24.37 -14.95
N HIS A 437 10.56 25.00 -13.96
CA HIS A 437 9.91 25.98 -13.06
C HIS A 437 9.22 27.14 -13.79
N GLU A 438 9.86 27.73 -14.78
CA GLU A 438 9.28 28.89 -15.49
C GLU A 438 8.07 28.46 -16.37
N GLU A 439 8.17 27.32 -17.05
CA GLU A 439 7.06 26.80 -17.83
C GLU A 439 5.90 26.36 -16.90
N TRP A 440 6.21 25.84 -15.71
CA TRP A 440 5.22 25.51 -14.68
C TRP A 440 4.39 26.72 -14.25
N LYS A 441 5.03 27.87 -13.98
CA LYS A 441 4.33 29.11 -13.64
C LYS A 441 3.41 29.56 -14.75
N SER A 442 3.88 29.46 -15.99
CA SER A 442 3.09 29.77 -17.17
C SER A 442 1.90 28.82 -17.32
N ALA A 443 2.12 27.51 -17.20
CA ALA A 443 1.09 26.50 -17.32
C ALA A 443 -0.03 26.68 -16.29
N ARG A 444 0.31 26.86 -15.02
CA ARG A 444 -0.67 27.12 -13.95
C ARG A 444 -1.56 28.34 -14.21
N LYS A 445 -1.02 29.36 -14.84
CA LYS A 445 -1.74 30.63 -15.07
C LYS A 445 -2.60 30.60 -16.32
N ASN A 446 -2.16 29.90 -17.38
CA ASN A 446 -2.74 30.00 -18.71
C ASN A 446 -3.75 28.88 -19.02
N TYR A 447 -3.69 27.75 -18.30
CA TYR A 447 -4.60 26.62 -18.53
C TYR A 447 -5.66 26.48 -17.45
N LYS A 448 -6.89 26.12 -17.85
CA LYS A 448 -8.01 25.93 -16.93
C LYS A 448 -7.80 24.74 -16.01
N TYR A 449 -7.11 23.70 -16.48
CA TYR A 449 -6.78 22.50 -15.72
C TYR A 449 -5.38 22.02 -16.04
N VAL A 450 -4.70 21.50 -15.03
CA VAL A 450 -3.35 20.92 -15.16
C VAL A 450 -3.36 19.50 -14.61
N PHE A 451 -2.82 18.55 -15.38
CA PHE A 451 -2.63 17.17 -14.99
C PHE A 451 -1.15 16.90 -14.71
N VAL A 452 -0.82 16.34 -13.55
CA VAL A 452 0.56 16.01 -13.15
C VAL A 452 0.66 14.57 -12.72
N LYS A 453 1.50 13.76 -13.41
CA LYS A 453 1.75 12.37 -13.02
C LYS A 453 3.18 11.94 -13.25
N ALA A 454 3.79 11.34 -12.20
CA ALA A 454 5.16 10.85 -12.23
C ALA A 454 5.43 9.79 -11.14
N SER A 455 6.57 9.12 -11.26
CA SER A 455 7.15 8.33 -10.17
C SER A 455 7.65 9.21 -9.03
N ARG A 456 7.63 8.69 -7.81
CA ARG A 456 8.02 9.37 -6.58
C ARG A 456 9.40 10.02 -6.60
N SER A 457 10.34 9.43 -7.35
CA SER A 457 11.71 9.95 -7.44
C SER A 457 11.82 11.38 -7.95
N LEU A 458 10.87 11.82 -8.80
CA LEU A 458 10.85 13.18 -9.34
C LEU A 458 10.25 14.22 -8.38
N GLN A 459 9.49 13.78 -7.36
CA GLN A 459 8.88 14.65 -6.35
C GLN A 459 8.09 15.84 -6.96
N LEU A 460 7.32 15.60 -8.03
CA LEU A 460 6.61 16.66 -8.75
C LEU A 460 5.53 17.35 -7.90
N GLU A 461 5.12 16.76 -6.77
CA GLU A 461 4.25 17.44 -5.80
C GLU A 461 4.88 18.72 -5.21
N THR A 462 6.20 18.83 -5.23
CA THR A 462 6.88 20.05 -4.77
C THR A 462 6.67 21.25 -5.72
N LEU A 463 6.24 21.01 -6.97
CA LEU A 463 5.84 22.08 -7.88
C LEU A 463 4.67 22.90 -7.33
N MET A 464 3.82 22.31 -6.46
CA MET A 464 2.68 22.98 -5.83
C MET A 464 3.11 24.16 -4.94
N THR A 465 4.30 24.10 -4.36
CA THR A 465 4.86 25.15 -3.47
C THR A 465 5.53 26.32 -4.23
N ILE A 466 5.66 26.22 -5.57
CA ILE A 466 6.25 27.26 -6.41
C ILE A 466 5.15 28.26 -6.76
N VAL A 467 5.31 29.48 -6.29
CA VAL A 467 4.40 30.61 -6.52
C VAL A 467 4.75 31.34 -7.81
#